data_b7b9bdb7e3966ed8bc2cd9f9bfd963a0
#
_entry.id   b7b9bdb7e3966ed8bc2cd9f9bfd963a0
#
_cell.length_a   1.000
_cell.length_b   1.000
_cell.length_c   1.000
_cell.angle_alpha   90.00
_cell.angle_beta   90.00
_cell.angle_gamma   90.00
#
_symmetry.space_group_name_H-M   'P 1'
#
loop_
_entity.id
_entity.type
_entity.pdbx_description
1 polymer ?
#
loop_
_entity_poly.entity_id
_entity_poly.type
_entity_poly.pdbx_seq_one_letter_code
_entity_poly.pdbx_strand_id
1 'polypeptide(L)'
;MRPLLLSLCLAALLAVTACGDGAAPAAPPPPQPVTSQSVGHYCGMALADHAGPKGQIFIKGRPAPVWFSSIKQVFAYTLLPEEPKAITAIYVNDMATAGPDGAPDPAAWIDARQAFYVIEGRFVGGMGAEDAMPFSLRAPAEAFARAHGGRVVAYAEVPEAYVFAQ
;
A
#
# COMPACT_ATOMS: atom_id res chain seq x y z
N MET A 1 8.34 -46.47 -66.23
CA MET A 1 8.46 -45.09 -66.76
C MET A 1 7.56 -44.18 -65.90
N ARG A 2 8.15 -43.31 -65.13
CA ARG A 2 7.50 -42.20 -64.37
C ARG A 2 6.36 -42.57 -63.42
N PRO A 3 6.55 -42.44 -62.11
CA PRO A 3 6.12 -41.25 -61.39
C PRO A 3 7.08 -40.86 -60.24
N LEU A 4 7.74 -39.79 -60.38
CA LEU A 4 8.68 -39.28 -59.38
C LEU A 4 8.48 -37.77 -59.23
N LEU A 5 7.29 -37.30 -58.88
CA LEU A 5 7.00 -35.86 -58.71
C LEU A 5 5.84 -35.55 -57.73
N LEU A 6 5.58 -36.37 -56.71
CA LEU A 6 4.52 -36.04 -55.76
C LEU A 6 4.95 -36.15 -54.29
N SER A 7 6.20 -35.78 -53.99
CA SER A 7 6.71 -35.92 -52.62
C SER A 7 7.45 -34.68 -52.11
N LEU A 8 7.09 -33.48 -52.58
CA LEU A 8 7.84 -32.29 -52.16
C LEU A 8 6.96 -31.08 -51.76
N CYS A 9 5.70 -31.31 -51.31
CA CYS A 9 4.85 -30.18 -50.89
C CYS A 9 4.28 -30.34 -49.45
N LEU A 10 4.89 -31.15 -48.60
CA LEU A 10 4.36 -31.39 -47.24
C LEU A 10 5.38 -31.08 -46.13
N ALA A 11 6.23 -30.10 -46.30
CA ALA A 11 7.24 -29.71 -45.31
C ALA A 11 7.34 -28.23 -45.02
N ALA A 12 6.24 -27.51 -45.03
CA ALA A 12 6.24 -26.06 -44.72
C ALA A 12 5.06 -25.64 -43.83
N LEU A 13 4.63 -26.49 -42.89
CA LEU A 13 3.81 -26.05 -41.75
C LEU A 13 4.76 -25.80 -40.57
N LEU A 14 5.60 -24.81 -40.70
CA LEU A 14 6.39 -24.28 -39.59
C LEU A 14 5.45 -23.62 -38.62
N ALA A 15 5.37 -24.19 -37.43
CA ALA A 15 4.76 -23.71 -36.22
C ALA A 15 5.20 -22.26 -35.95
N VAL A 16 4.31 -21.31 -36.15
CA VAL A 16 4.38 -20.01 -35.52
C VAL A 16 3.94 -20.18 -34.08
N THR A 17 4.85 -20.68 -33.23
CA THR A 17 4.71 -20.52 -31.78
C THR A 17 4.93 -19.03 -31.50
N ALA A 18 3.84 -18.28 -31.50
CA ALA A 18 3.82 -16.94 -30.92
C ALA A 18 4.08 -17.11 -29.41
N CYS A 19 5.33 -16.99 -29.00
CA CYS A 19 5.69 -16.69 -27.62
C CYS A 19 5.10 -15.31 -27.31
N GLY A 20 3.86 -15.27 -26.86
CA GLY A 20 3.35 -14.13 -26.15
C GLY A 20 4.11 -14.07 -24.82
N ASP A 21 5.06 -13.14 -24.70
CA ASP A 21 5.66 -12.74 -23.44
C ASP A 21 4.57 -12.10 -22.55
N GLY A 22 3.66 -12.91 -22.07
CA GLY A 22 2.82 -12.61 -20.93
C GLY A 22 3.67 -12.71 -19.67
N ALA A 23 4.62 -11.79 -19.48
CA ALA A 23 5.30 -11.67 -18.20
C ALA A 23 4.21 -11.52 -17.13
N ALA A 24 4.09 -12.48 -16.23
CA ALA A 24 3.21 -12.36 -15.08
C ALA A 24 3.51 -11.01 -14.38
N PRO A 25 2.50 -10.30 -13.88
CA PRO A 25 2.73 -9.05 -13.16
C PRO A 25 3.78 -9.29 -12.09
N ALA A 26 4.84 -8.49 -12.08
CA ALA A 26 5.88 -8.62 -11.07
C ALA A 26 5.24 -8.50 -9.69
N ALA A 27 5.62 -9.38 -8.76
CA ALA A 27 5.14 -9.30 -7.39
C ALA A 27 5.44 -7.91 -6.81
N PRO A 28 4.53 -7.36 -5.99
CA PRO A 28 4.76 -6.06 -5.35
C PRO A 28 6.03 -6.13 -4.49
N PRO A 29 6.83 -5.05 -4.45
CA PRO A 29 8.02 -5.00 -3.59
C PRO A 29 7.61 -5.18 -2.12
N PRO A 30 8.40 -5.90 -1.31
CA PRO A 30 8.14 -6.05 0.12
C PRO A 30 8.28 -4.70 0.84
N PRO A 31 7.61 -4.52 2.00
CA PRO A 31 7.79 -3.32 2.80
C PRO A 31 9.22 -3.17 3.28
N GLN A 32 9.69 -1.93 3.38
CA GLN A 32 11.02 -1.60 3.88
C GLN A 32 10.97 -1.13 5.34
N PRO A 33 12.01 -1.39 6.14
CA PRO A 33 12.09 -0.86 7.49
C PRO A 33 12.28 0.66 7.49
N VAL A 34 11.72 1.34 8.49
CA VAL A 34 12.03 2.75 8.75
C VAL A 34 13.47 2.86 9.23
N THR A 35 14.22 3.80 8.66
CA THR A 35 15.61 4.10 9.02
C THR A 35 15.75 5.57 9.39
N SER A 36 16.91 5.99 9.85
CA SER A 36 17.24 7.41 10.10
C SER A 36 17.17 8.29 8.84
N GLN A 37 17.17 7.67 7.65
CA GLN A 37 17.02 8.37 6.36
C GLN A 37 15.56 8.42 5.87
N SER A 38 14.63 7.77 6.59
CA SER A 38 13.21 7.79 6.21
C SER A 38 12.59 9.11 6.60
N VAL A 39 12.25 9.93 5.60
CA VAL A 39 11.71 11.29 5.75
C VAL A 39 10.29 11.33 5.21
N GLY A 40 9.37 11.91 5.97
CA GLY A 40 7.97 12.07 5.57
C GLY A 40 7.82 12.98 4.36
N HIS A 41 7.09 12.51 3.35
CA HIS A 41 6.93 13.17 2.05
C HIS A 41 6.39 14.62 2.17
N TYR A 42 5.37 14.81 2.98
CA TYR A 42 4.75 16.15 3.14
C TYR A 42 5.34 16.95 4.28
N CYS A 43 5.78 16.31 5.37
CA CYS A 43 6.29 17.05 6.53
C CYS A 43 7.79 17.35 6.48
N GLY A 44 8.57 16.61 5.67
CA GLY A 44 10.02 16.77 5.57
C GLY A 44 10.81 16.38 6.83
N MET A 45 10.17 15.74 7.83
CA MET A 45 10.78 15.36 9.09
C MET A 45 11.10 13.86 9.13
N ALA A 46 12.06 13.45 9.97
CA ALA A 46 12.40 12.05 10.16
C ALA A 46 11.18 11.29 10.73
N LEU A 47 10.86 10.12 10.13
CA LEU A 47 9.73 9.31 10.59
C LEU A 47 9.88 8.83 12.03
N ALA A 48 11.12 8.63 12.49
CA ALA A 48 11.42 8.21 13.85
C ALA A 48 10.95 9.21 14.93
N ASP A 49 10.78 10.48 14.56
CA ASP A 49 10.38 11.55 15.48
C ASP A 49 8.86 11.61 15.68
N HIS A 50 8.10 10.79 14.94
CA HIS A 50 6.64 10.77 14.98
C HIS A 50 6.12 9.50 15.64
N ALA A 51 5.19 9.64 16.57
CA ALA A 51 4.44 8.53 17.15
C ALA A 51 3.41 7.96 16.15
N GLY A 52 2.74 6.84 16.50
CA GLY A 52 1.65 6.25 15.74
C GLY A 52 2.08 5.54 14.44
N PRO A 53 1.09 5.05 13.67
CA PRO A 53 1.35 4.26 12.47
C PRO A 53 1.98 5.09 11.36
N LYS A 54 2.83 4.43 10.58
CA LYS A 54 3.51 4.97 9.39
C LYS A 54 2.95 4.35 8.14
N GLY A 55 3.15 5.02 7.01
CA GLY A 55 2.84 4.50 5.69
C GLY A 55 4.02 4.56 4.74
N GLN A 56 4.00 3.67 3.75
CA GLN A 56 4.95 3.68 2.65
C GLN A 56 4.26 3.32 1.33
N ILE A 57 4.57 4.05 0.28
CA ILE A 57 4.03 3.86 -1.07
C ILE A 57 5.17 3.59 -2.04
N PHE A 58 5.08 2.48 -2.76
CA PHE A 58 6.02 2.13 -3.82
C PHE A 58 5.49 2.58 -5.17
N ILE A 59 6.33 3.27 -5.93
CA ILE A 59 6.03 3.78 -7.27
C ILE A 59 6.86 3.00 -8.30
N LYS A 60 6.23 2.61 -9.41
CA LYS A 60 6.91 1.92 -10.50
C LYS A 60 8.17 2.68 -10.95
N GLY A 61 9.29 1.96 -11.00
CA GLY A 61 10.58 2.55 -11.42
C GLY A 61 11.33 3.31 -10.32
N ARG A 62 10.82 3.40 -9.09
CA ARG A 62 11.52 3.97 -7.94
C ARG A 62 11.93 2.88 -6.97
N PRO A 63 13.23 2.76 -6.60
CA PRO A 63 13.70 1.69 -5.72
C PRO A 63 13.32 1.92 -4.24
N ALA A 64 13.20 3.18 -3.82
CA ALA A 64 12.84 3.56 -2.47
C ALA A 64 11.36 3.95 -2.39
N PRO A 65 10.65 3.62 -1.30
CA PRO A 65 9.28 4.04 -1.09
C PRO A 65 9.19 5.53 -0.78
N VAL A 66 8.00 6.08 -0.99
CA VAL A 66 7.58 7.38 -0.45
C VAL A 66 7.04 7.14 0.95
N TRP A 67 7.53 7.90 1.93
CA TRP A 67 7.25 7.70 3.35
C TRP A 67 6.22 8.70 3.89
N PHE A 68 5.38 8.24 4.82
CA PHE A 68 4.35 9.06 5.46
C PHE A 68 4.33 8.86 6.97
N SER A 69 4.29 9.97 7.70
CA SER A 69 4.17 10.01 9.16
C SER A 69 2.71 9.96 9.67
N SER A 70 1.74 9.97 8.76
CA SER A 70 0.30 9.93 9.03
C SER A 70 -0.41 9.07 7.98
N ILE A 71 -1.45 8.36 8.38
CA ILE A 71 -2.24 7.53 7.47
C ILE A 71 -3.16 8.37 6.58
N LYS A 72 -3.68 9.51 7.07
CA LYS A 72 -4.38 10.48 6.21
C LYS A 72 -3.50 10.93 5.04
N GLN A 73 -2.20 11.12 5.25
CA GLN A 73 -1.26 11.48 4.18
C GLN A 73 -1.09 10.37 3.14
N VAL A 74 -1.16 9.09 3.53
CA VAL A 74 -1.16 7.97 2.57
C VAL A 74 -2.38 8.06 1.67
N PHE A 75 -3.56 8.29 2.23
CA PHE A 75 -4.79 8.48 1.44
C PHE A 75 -4.71 9.72 0.56
N ALA A 76 -4.28 10.86 1.12
CA ALA A 76 -4.12 12.10 0.38
C ALA A 76 -3.24 11.91 -0.86
N TYR A 77 -2.10 11.22 -0.73
CA TYR A 77 -1.21 10.92 -1.85
C TYR A 77 -1.93 10.13 -2.97
N THR A 78 -2.80 9.19 -2.62
CA THR A 78 -3.52 8.41 -3.63
C THR A 78 -4.63 9.20 -4.32
N LEU A 79 -5.18 10.23 -3.68
CA LEU A 79 -6.28 11.06 -4.17
C LEU A 79 -5.80 12.28 -4.97
N LEU A 80 -4.72 12.95 -4.53
CA LEU A 80 -4.21 14.17 -5.15
C LEU A 80 -3.77 13.92 -6.60
N PRO A 81 -4.29 14.70 -7.57
CA PRO A 81 -4.02 14.48 -9.00
C PRO A 81 -2.57 14.72 -9.42
N GLU A 82 -1.83 15.55 -8.69
CA GLU A 82 -0.43 15.86 -8.92
C GLU A 82 0.53 14.72 -8.55
N GLU A 83 0.08 13.78 -7.72
CA GLU A 83 0.93 12.69 -7.26
C GLU A 83 1.00 11.53 -8.27
N PRO A 84 2.14 10.83 -8.38
CA PRO A 84 2.30 9.69 -9.28
C PRO A 84 1.27 8.58 -9.05
N LYS A 85 0.57 8.16 -10.11
CA LYS A 85 -0.45 7.10 -10.04
C LYS A 85 0.06 5.69 -10.35
N ALA A 86 1.32 5.53 -10.77
CA ALA A 86 1.92 4.23 -11.04
C ALA A 86 2.33 3.49 -9.74
N ILE A 87 1.39 3.39 -8.79
CA ILE A 87 1.58 2.78 -7.47
C ILE A 87 1.60 1.26 -7.60
N THR A 88 2.66 0.61 -7.11
CA THR A 88 2.84 -0.85 -7.13
C THR A 88 2.52 -1.51 -5.80
N ALA A 89 2.71 -0.83 -4.67
CA ALA A 89 2.32 -1.29 -3.35
C ALA A 89 2.04 -0.12 -2.40
N ILE A 90 1.19 -0.33 -1.41
CA ILE A 90 0.95 0.57 -0.29
C ILE A 90 0.96 -0.25 0.98
N TYR A 91 1.80 0.12 1.94
CA TYR A 91 1.84 -0.53 3.25
C TYR A 91 1.62 0.48 4.37
N VAL A 92 0.98 0.02 5.44
CA VAL A 92 0.76 0.77 6.68
C VAL A 92 1.10 -0.12 7.87
N ASN A 93 1.48 0.47 9.01
CA ASN A 93 1.70 -0.33 10.22
C ASN A 93 0.38 -0.86 10.79
N ASP A 94 0.39 -2.11 11.28
CA ASP A 94 -0.76 -2.72 11.92
C ASP A 94 -0.87 -2.29 13.39
N MET A 95 -1.90 -1.51 13.72
CA MET A 95 -2.19 -1.06 15.07
C MET A 95 -2.66 -2.19 16.01
N ALA A 96 -2.99 -3.37 15.49
CA ALA A 96 -3.23 -4.55 16.32
C ALA A 96 -1.99 -5.00 17.12
N THR A 97 -0.81 -4.56 16.70
CA THR A 97 0.48 -4.85 17.36
C THR A 97 0.92 -3.76 18.33
N ALA A 98 0.10 -2.72 18.53
CA ALA A 98 0.47 -1.58 19.37
C ALA A 98 0.73 -1.99 20.83
N GLY A 99 1.86 -1.53 21.35
CA GLY A 99 2.24 -1.68 22.74
C GLY A 99 1.47 -0.74 23.69
N PRO A 100 1.80 -0.77 24.98
CA PRO A 100 1.17 0.10 25.98
C PRO A 100 1.37 1.60 25.74
N ASP A 101 2.41 1.96 25.00
CA ASP A 101 2.73 3.32 24.57
C ASP A 101 1.93 3.79 23.33
N GLY A 102 1.09 2.90 22.77
CA GLY A 102 0.30 3.17 21.58
C GLY A 102 1.09 3.10 20.28
N ALA A 103 2.38 2.74 20.32
CA ALA A 103 3.19 2.57 19.12
C ALA A 103 3.01 1.15 18.53
N PRO A 104 2.76 1.00 17.22
CA PRO A 104 2.76 -0.31 16.57
C PRO A 104 4.17 -0.88 16.48
N ASP A 105 4.27 -2.20 16.38
CA ASP A 105 5.54 -2.85 16.02
C ASP A 105 6.05 -2.27 14.69
N PRO A 106 7.24 -1.67 14.63
CA PRO A 106 7.78 -1.05 13.43
C PRO A 106 8.02 -2.02 12.27
N ALA A 107 8.02 -3.33 12.54
CA ALA A 107 8.14 -4.38 11.52
C ALA A 107 6.76 -4.91 11.04
N ALA A 108 5.66 -4.58 11.73
CA ALA A 108 4.32 -5.06 11.39
C ALA A 108 3.70 -4.21 10.27
N TRP A 109 4.06 -4.50 9.04
CA TRP A 109 3.50 -3.88 7.85
C TRP A 109 2.39 -4.73 7.24
N ILE A 110 1.28 -4.10 6.86
CA ILE A 110 0.14 -4.73 6.18
C ILE A 110 -0.17 -4.00 4.87
N ASP A 111 -0.73 -4.72 3.90
CA ASP A 111 -1.23 -4.10 2.67
C ASP A 111 -2.38 -3.15 3.03
N ALA A 112 -2.19 -1.87 2.71
CA ALA A 112 -3.15 -0.83 3.03
C ALA A 112 -4.53 -1.07 2.42
N ARG A 113 -4.61 -1.67 1.22
CA ARG A 113 -5.87 -1.92 0.52
C ARG A 113 -6.68 -3.05 1.13
N GLN A 114 -6.04 -3.91 1.94
CA GLN A 114 -6.68 -5.03 2.65
C GLN A 114 -6.95 -4.72 4.12
N ALA A 115 -6.45 -3.59 4.61
CA ALA A 115 -6.61 -3.17 6.00
C ALA A 115 -8.02 -2.60 6.30
N PHE A 116 -8.40 -2.68 7.56
CA PHE A 116 -9.52 -1.96 8.16
C PHE A 116 -9.03 -0.71 8.86
N TYR A 117 -9.77 0.37 8.78
CA TYR A 117 -9.39 1.66 9.36
C TYR A 117 -10.43 2.12 10.38
N VAL A 118 -9.96 2.57 11.55
CA VAL A 118 -10.80 3.33 12.46
C VAL A 118 -10.59 4.81 12.15
N ILE A 119 -11.68 5.50 11.81
CA ILE A 119 -11.70 6.92 11.45
C ILE A 119 -12.72 7.68 12.33
N GLU A 120 -12.61 9.01 12.36
CA GLU A 120 -13.54 9.88 13.11
C GLU A 120 -13.56 9.59 14.63
N GLY A 121 -12.42 9.16 15.18
CA GLY A 121 -12.27 8.84 16.60
C GLY A 121 -11.50 9.92 17.37
N ARG A 122 -11.29 9.66 18.67
CA ARG A 122 -10.52 10.54 19.58
C ARG A 122 -9.10 10.03 19.75
N PHE A 123 -8.37 9.88 18.67
CA PHE A 123 -6.96 9.48 18.69
C PHE A 123 -6.14 10.39 17.81
N VAL A 124 -4.90 10.62 18.22
CA VAL A 124 -3.98 11.54 17.59
C VAL A 124 -2.86 10.75 16.92
N GLY A 125 -2.66 10.98 15.64
CA GLY A 125 -1.58 10.39 14.87
C GLY A 125 -0.26 11.10 15.04
N GLY A 126 0.74 10.65 14.30
CA GLY A 126 2.11 11.15 14.39
C GLY A 126 2.31 12.64 14.10
N MET A 127 1.33 13.28 13.47
CA MET A 127 1.37 14.71 13.16
C MET A 127 0.63 15.60 14.19
N GLY A 128 0.22 15.04 15.33
CA GLY A 128 -0.48 15.78 16.37
C GLY A 128 -1.94 16.12 16.06
N ALA A 129 -2.50 15.54 15.00
CA ALA A 129 -3.90 15.68 14.60
C ALA A 129 -4.60 14.32 14.57
N GLU A 130 -5.93 14.33 14.48
CA GLU A 130 -6.72 13.11 14.28
C GLU A 130 -6.28 12.41 13.00
N ASP A 131 -6.11 11.07 13.08
CA ASP A 131 -5.60 10.25 11.98
C ASP A 131 -6.43 8.95 11.86
N ALA A 132 -6.27 8.22 10.76
CA ALA A 132 -6.84 6.90 10.58
C ALA A 132 -5.95 5.84 11.22
N MET A 133 -6.55 4.87 11.95
CA MET A 133 -5.80 3.78 12.60
C MET A 133 -6.00 2.48 11.83
N PRO A 134 -4.94 1.93 11.19
CA PRO A 134 -5.04 0.73 10.36
C PRO A 134 -4.91 -0.56 11.18
N PHE A 135 -5.68 -1.57 10.80
CA PHE A 135 -5.69 -2.89 11.42
C PHE A 135 -5.75 -3.99 10.35
N SER A 136 -5.01 -5.07 10.53
CA SER A 136 -5.07 -6.24 9.65
C SER A 136 -6.41 -6.99 9.73
N LEU A 137 -7.09 -6.91 10.88
CA LEU A 137 -8.33 -7.63 11.15
C LEU A 137 -9.41 -6.66 11.66
N ARG A 138 -10.67 -6.95 11.28
CA ARG A 138 -11.83 -6.15 11.68
C ARG A 138 -12.06 -6.17 13.19
N ALA A 139 -11.89 -7.31 13.87
CA ALA A 139 -12.19 -7.44 15.28
C ALA A 139 -11.33 -6.54 16.20
N PRO A 140 -9.99 -6.46 16.05
CA PRO A 140 -9.18 -5.44 16.75
C PRO A 140 -9.58 -4.00 16.40
N ALA A 141 -9.92 -3.70 15.15
CA ALA A 141 -10.40 -2.37 14.75
C ALA A 141 -11.69 -2.00 15.49
N GLU A 142 -12.66 -2.91 15.59
CA GLU A 142 -13.90 -2.70 16.33
C GLU A 142 -13.65 -2.53 17.83
N ALA A 143 -12.72 -3.29 18.41
CA ALA A 143 -12.33 -3.13 19.81
C ALA A 143 -11.72 -1.74 20.06
N PHE A 144 -10.85 -1.30 19.17
CA PHE A 144 -10.25 0.03 19.22
C PHE A 144 -11.30 1.15 19.08
N ALA A 145 -12.24 1.02 18.12
CA ALA A 145 -13.33 1.98 17.94
C ALA A 145 -14.24 2.08 19.16
N ARG A 146 -14.52 0.97 19.85
CA ARG A 146 -15.29 0.99 21.11
C ARG A 146 -14.57 1.76 22.22
N ALA A 147 -13.26 1.67 22.29
CA ALA A 147 -12.45 2.33 23.33
C ALA A 147 -12.22 3.82 23.06
N HIS A 148 -11.99 4.17 21.78
CA HIS A 148 -11.54 5.50 21.37
C HIS A 148 -12.58 6.29 20.58
N GLY A 149 -13.73 5.71 20.29
CA GLY A 149 -14.73 6.28 19.38
C GLY A 149 -14.35 6.05 17.91
N GLY A 150 -15.14 6.63 17.02
CA GLY A 150 -14.99 6.46 15.60
C GLY A 150 -15.73 5.26 15.02
N ARG A 151 -15.49 4.95 13.75
CA ARG A 151 -16.11 3.83 13.05
C ARG A 151 -15.09 3.07 12.21
N VAL A 152 -15.36 1.78 11.99
CA VAL A 152 -14.52 0.90 11.18
C VAL A 152 -14.98 0.96 9.72
N VAL A 153 -14.03 1.18 8.81
CA VAL A 153 -14.25 1.19 7.36
C VAL A 153 -13.18 0.37 6.64
N ALA A 154 -13.46 -0.12 5.44
CA ALA A 154 -12.46 -0.66 4.55
C ALA A 154 -11.71 0.48 3.82
N TYR A 155 -10.57 0.15 3.19
CA TYR A 155 -9.76 1.13 2.44
C TYR A 155 -10.57 1.97 1.46
N ALA A 156 -11.40 1.33 0.64
CA ALA A 156 -12.19 2.00 -0.39
C ALA A 156 -13.38 2.83 0.16
N GLU A 157 -13.68 2.67 1.45
CA GLU A 157 -14.79 3.35 2.13
C GLU A 157 -14.34 4.59 2.92
N VAL A 158 -13.02 4.89 2.96
CA VAL A 158 -12.51 6.10 3.61
C VAL A 158 -12.94 7.32 2.79
N PRO A 159 -13.74 8.25 3.37
CA PRO A 159 -14.25 9.37 2.62
C PRO A 159 -13.16 10.38 2.30
N GLU A 160 -13.16 10.92 1.08
CA GLU A 160 -12.24 11.98 0.68
C GLU A 160 -12.36 13.21 1.59
N ALA A 161 -13.60 13.60 1.96
CA ALA A 161 -13.84 14.69 2.89
C ALA A 161 -13.18 14.47 4.27
N TYR A 162 -13.10 13.22 4.74
CA TYR A 162 -12.38 12.88 5.97
C TYR A 162 -10.86 13.05 5.82
N VAL A 163 -10.31 12.65 4.66
CA VAL A 163 -8.86 12.74 4.40
C VAL A 163 -8.38 14.19 4.43
N PHE A 164 -9.15 15.12 3.87
CA PHE A 164 -8.81 16.54 3.77
C PHE A 164 -9.41 17.43 4.88
N ALA A 165 -10.14 16.85 5.84
CA ALA A 165 -10.58 17.57 7.03
C ALA A 165 -9.36 17.96 7.89
N GLN A 166 -9.34 19.23 8.33
CA GLN A 166 -8.36 19.80 9.28
C GLN A 166 -8.89 19.74 10.70
#